data_f2f38c1c7aaedc54fdc9757c77b05e73
#
_entry.id   f2f38c1c7aaedc54fdc9757c77b05e73
#
_cell.length_a   1.000
_cell.length_b   1.000
_cell.length_c   1.000
_cell.angle_alpha   90.00
_cell.angle_beta   90.00
_cell.angle_gamma   90.00
#
_symmetry.space_group_name_H-M   'P 1'
#
loop_
_entity.id
_entity.type
_entity.pdbx_description
1 polymer ?
#
loop_
_entity_poly.entity_id
_entity_poly.type
_entity_poly.pdbx_seq_one_letter_code
_entity_poly.pdbx_strand_id
1 'polypeptide(L)'
;VDLTNILEIYGGVVDYFDPFSLVNGIKQVEHVPTGYYHTDAIGDSAVAYIEQFSKNKSPFFLYVAHCAPHWPLHAPEEEIEKYENTYNLGWREIRRIRYQGLIDKGIIRTENAKMPDFMFPELDWESNPNAKWDSRAMAVHAAMVDRMDQSIGKLVDKLEATGELANTVIFFFSDNGASSERPSKYGPGFDRAGSTRDGREVVFPVQKDSMPGAQTVHSGIGPEWAHTINTPFRFWKAKSFEGGINSPFIVHWPSKITDKGIVKDNPAHVVDIMATCIDLANTTYPENYNGHVIKPTVGKSMLPILMGKSTEGTQEVYFWEHFGAAALRKKDWKLVRLEKDGPWELYDLANDRTEMNNVAESNPKIVQKLKKEWEDLAQIYEVYPAPN
;
A
#
# COMPACT_ATOMS: atom_id res chain seq x y z
N VAL A 1 -2.82 -14.24 22.84
CA VAL A 1 -1.85 -13.87 21.82
C VAL A 1 -0.59 -13.49 22.56
N ASP A 2 0.46 -14.27 22.38
CA ASP A 2 1.75 -13.96 22.96
C ASP A 2 2.43 -12.89 22.10
N LEU A 3 2.46 -11.64 22.58
CA LEU A 3 3.04 -10.48 21.91
C LEU A 3 4.57 -10.35 22.16
N THR A 4 5.23 -11.42 22.61
CA THR A 4 6.59 -11.34 23.11
C THR A 4 7.67 -11.19 22.04
N ASN A 5 7.31 -11.26 20.75
CA ASN A 5 8.30 -11.18 19.68
C ASN A 5 7.74 -10.34 18.50
N ILE A 6 7.66 -9.04 18.69
CA ILE A 6 7.36 -8.09 17.61
C ILE A 6 8.70 -7.55 17.10
N LEU A 7 8.99 -7.78 15.81
CA LEU A 7 10.05 -7.06 15.13
C LEU A 7 9.43 -5.77 14.56
N GLU A 8 9.71 -4.65 15.19
CA GLU A 8 9.05 -3.39 14.89
C GLU A 8 10.07 -2.29 14.58
N ILE A 9 9.77 -1.47 13.59
CA ILE A 9 10.52 -0.25 13.31
C ILE A 9 9.72 0.94 13.83
N TYR A 10 10.32 1.71 14.73
CA TYR A 10 9.74 2.92 15.27
C TYR A 10 10.09 4.11 14.38
N GLY A 11 9.08 4.90 13.95
CA GLY A 11 9.32 6.12 13.17
C GLY A 11 9.53 5.93 11.65
N GLY A 12 9.25 4.73 11.12
CA GLY A 12 9.41 4.41 9.69
C GLY A 12 10.80 3.86 9.33
N VAL A 13 10.89 3.27 8.16
CA VAL A 13 12.14 2.70 7.67
C VAL A 13 13.07 3.80 7.20
N VAL A 14 14.19 3.92 7.85
CA VAL A 14 15.27 4.86 7.48
C VAL A 14 16.44 4.15 6.82
N ASP A 15 16.51 2.82 6.98
CA ASP A 15 17.57 1.96 6.45
C ASP A 15 17.09 0.50 6.42
N TYR A 16 17.15 -0.16 5.27
CA TYR A 16 16.77 -1.58 5.14
C TYR A 16 17.91 -2.54 5.48
N PHE A 17 19.15 -2.07 5.53
CA PHE A 17 20.32 -2.90 5.80
C PHE A 17 20.75 -2.88 7.27
N ASP A 18 20.50 -1.77 7.98
CA ASP A 18 20.84 -1.63 9.41
C ASP A 18 19.94 -0.58 10.07
N PRO A 19 18.64 -0.89 10.30
CA PRO A 19 17.70 0.07 10.86
C PRO A 19 18.06 0.43 12.31
N PHE A 20 18.14 1.73 12.59
CA PHE A 20 18.49 2.27 13.92
C PHE A 20 17.38 2.10 14.96
N SER A 21 16.14 2.10 14.53
CA SER A 21 14.94 2.08 15.37
C SER A 21 14.34 0.69 15.53
N LEU A 22 15.10 -0.35 15.19
CA LEU A 22 14.62 -1.73 15.27
C LEU A 22 14.48 -2.18 16.72
N VAL A 23 13.32 -2.76 17.05
CA VAL A 23 13.06 -3.38 18.35
C VAL A 23 12.61 -4.82 18.17
N ASN A 24 12.93 -5.66 19.15
CA ASN A 24 12.44 -7.02 19.27
C ASN A 24 11.66 -7.13 20.58
N GLY A 25 10.34 -7.17 20.50
CA GLY A 25 9.46 -6.97 21.64
C GLY A 25 9.62 -5.57 22.22
N ILE A 26 10.16 -5.47 23.45
CA ILE A 26 10.42 -4.18 24.12
C ILE A 26 11.91 -3.82 24.15
N LYS A 27 12.77 -4.60 23.51
CA LYS A 27 14.22 -4.41 23.53
C LYS A 27 14.69 -3.83 22.21
N GLN A 28 15.40 -2.73 22.27
CA GLN A 28 16.09 -2.17 21.10
C GLN A 28 17.15 -3.15 20.60
N VAL A 29 17.23 -3.31 19.28
CA VAL A 29 18.29 -4.07 18.62
C VAL A 29 19.41 -3.11 18.29
N GLU A 30 20.53 -3.25 18.99
CA GLU A 30 21.68 -2.35 18.83
C GLU A 30 22.48 -2.64 17.56
N HIS A 31 22.54 -3.89 17.14
CA HIS A 31 23.28 -4.35 15.96
C HIS A 31 22.53 -5.46 15.26
N VAL A 32 22.58 -5.46 13.95
CA VAL A 32 22.07 -6.53 13.10
C VAL A 32 23.23 -7.40 12.57
N PRO A 33 23.01 -8.66 12.23
CA PRO A 33 24.06 -9.51 11.66
C PRO A 33 24.51 -9.04 10.28
N THR A 34 25.74 -9.39 9.91
CA THR A 34 26.25 -9.15 8.53
C THR A 34 25.32 -9.81 7.51
N GLY A 35 25.00 -9.10 6.44
CA GLY A 35 24.06 -9.55 5.40
C GLY A 35 22.59 -9.37 5.77
N TYR A 36 22.30 -8.65 6.84
CA TYR A 36 20.91 -8.32 7.20
C TYR A 36 20.23 -7.50 6.11
N TYR A 37 19.01 -7.88 5.79
CA TYR A 37 18.09 -7.08 5.00
C TYR A 37 16.70 -7.14 5.64
N HIS A 38 16.10 -6.00 5.90
CA HIS A 38 14.91 -5.90 6.77
C HIS A 38 13.72 -6.70 6.25
N THR A 39 13.48 -6.68 4.93
CA THR A 39 12.41 -7.45 4.30
C THR A 39 12.57 -8.95 4.53
N ASP A 40 13.80 -9.47 4.45
CA ASP A 40 14.10 -10.88 4.72
C ASP A 40 13.89 -11.21 6.19
N ALA A 41 14.37 -10.35 7.09
CA ALA A 41 14.24 -10.56 8.54
C ALA A 41 12.77 -10.64 8.99
N ILE A 42 11.89 -9.83 8.39
CA ILE A 42 10.43 -9.91 8.62
C ILE A 42 9.91 -11.29 8.17
N GLY A 43 10.25 -11.72 6.96
CA GLY A 43 9.81 -13.02 6.43
C GLY A 43 10.34 -14.20 7.23
N ASP A 44 11.62 -14.20 7.56
CA ASP A 44 12.25 -15.27 8.33
C ASP A 44 11.67 -15.37 9.75
N SER A 45 11.35 -14.23 10.37
CA SER A 45 10.62 -14.18 11.65
C SER A 45 9.21 -14.76 11.53
N ALA A 46 8.48 -14.39 10.49
CA ALA A 46 7.15 -14.92 10.24
C ALA A 46 7.16 -16.43 9.99
N VAL A 47 8.14 -16.94 9.25
CA VAL A 47 8.36 -18.38 9.04
C VAL A 47 8.60 -19.11 10.36
N ALA A 48 9.41 -18.53 11.26
CA ALA A 48 9.67 -19.09 12.58
C ALA A 48 8.39 -19.13 13.45
N TYR A 49 7.55 -18.09 13.39
CA TYR A 49 6.26 -18.08 14.08
C TYR A 49 5.29 -19.12 13.54
N ILE A 50 5.17 -19.27 12.22
CA ILE A 50 4.32 -20.30 11.61
C ILE A 50 4.77 -21.68 12.10
N GLU A 51 6.09 -21.96 12.12
CA GLU A 51 6.62 -23.21 12.64
C GLU A 51 6.30 -23.43 14.12
N GLN A 52 6.37 -22.40 14.94
CA GLN A 52 6.02 -22.47 16.36
C GLN A 52 4.52 -22.73 16.54
N PHE A 53 3.65 -21.99 15.84
CA PHE A 53 2.20 -22.08 15.98
C PHE A 53 1.65 -23.44 15.48
N SER A 54 2.20 -23.98 14.40
CA SER A 54 1.78 -25.27 13.87
C SER A 54 2.02 -26.43 14.86
N LYS A 55 3.05 -26.34 15.71
CA LYS A 55 3.32 -27.32 16.78
C LYS A 55 2.25 -27.31 17.86
N ASN A 56 1.63 -26.18 18.13
CA ASN A 56 0.65 -25.99 19.18
C ASN A 56 -0.78 -26.42 18.78
N LYS A 57 -1.04 -26.65 17.50
CA LYS A 57 -2.36 -26.99 16.92
C LYS A 57 -3.50 -26.05 17.31
N SER A 58 -3.18 -24.82 17.66
CA SER A 58 -4.13 -23.77 18.01
C SER A 58 -4.28 -22.80 16.83
N PRO A 59 -5.48 -22.26 16.60
CA PRO A 59 -5.63 -21.18 15.63
C PRO A 59 -4.67 -20.01 15.94
N PHE A 60 -4.13 -19.39 14.91
CA PHE A 60 -3.24 -18.24 15.06
C PHE A 60 -3.70 -17.06 14.20
N PHE A 61 -3.29 -15.89 14.59
CA PHE A 61 -3.34 -14.67 13.80
C PHE A 61 -1.92 -14.13 13.68
N LEU A 62 -1.48 -13.87 12.45
CA LEU A 62 -0.16 -13.34 12.16
C LEU A 62 -0.30 -12.09 11.26
N TYR A 63 0.18 -10.95 11.72
CA TYR A 63 0.26 -9.72 10.95
C TYR A 63 1.71 -9.50 10.51
N VAL A 64 1.94 -9.58 9.19
CA VAL A 64 3.26 -9.44 8.57
C VAL A 64 3.30 -8.10 7.85
N ALA A 65 3.85 -7.07 8.52
CA ALA A 65 3.88 -5.71 8.02
C ALA A 65 5.22 -5.43 7.33
N HIS A 66 5.29 -5.70 6.02
CA HIS A 66 6.44 -5.31 5.23
C HIS A 66 6.51 -3.79 5.08
N CYS A 67 7.69 -3.21 5.32
CA CYS A 67 7.95 -1.81 5.01
C CYS A 67 8.23 -1.59 3.52
N ALA A 68 8.80 -2.58 2.84
CA ALA A 68 9.02 -2.54 1.40
C ALA A 68 7.68 -2.44 0.63
N PRO A 69 7.61 -1.68 -0.46
CA PRO A 69 8.69 -0.93 -1.12
C PRO A 69 8.75 0.58 -0.77
N HIS A 70 8.39 0.98 0.45
CA HIS A 70 8.47 2.38 0.88
C HIS A 70 9.92 2.90 0.78
N TRP A 71 10.10 4.18 0.43
CA TRP A 71 11.42 4.80 0.48
C TRP A 71 12.02 4.78 1.91
N PRO A 72 13.36 4.81 2.08
CA PRO A 72 14.41 4.93 1.06
C PRO A 72 14.49 3.70 0.17
N LEU A 73 14.84 3.94 -1.12
CA LEU A 73 14.99 2.87 -2.10
C LEU A 73 16.31 2.13 -1.85
N HIS A 74 16.24 1.08 -1.06
CA HIS A 74 17.36 0.21 -0.71
C HIS A 74 17.04 -1.23 -1.09
N ALA A 75 17.89 -1.87 -1.90
CA ALA A 75 17.77 -3.28 -2.22
C ALA A 75 19.15 -3.92 -2.44
N PRO A 76 19.29 -5.24 -2.25
CA PRO A 76 20.48 -5.96 -2.65
C PRO A 76 20.79 -5.76 -4.13
N GLU A 77 22.07 -5.60 -4.49
CA GLU A 77 22.48 -5.26 -5.85
C GLU A 77 22.07 -6.36 -6.85
N GLU A 78 22.19 -7.62 -6.46
CA GLU A 78 21.78 -8.77 -7.27
C GLU A 78 20.29 -8.77 -7.62
N GLU A 79 19.44 -8.19 -6.78
CA GLU A 79 18.03 -8.02 -7.09
C GLU A 79 17.78 -6.85 -8.05
N ILE A 80 18.54 -5.78 -7.90
CA ILE A 80 18.41 -4.59 -8.75
C ILE A 80 18.84 -4.90 -10.18
N GLU A 81 19.92 -5.68 -10.36
CA GLU A 81 20.45 -6.09 -11.67
C GLU A 81 19.39 -6.77 -12.55
N LYS A 82 18.43 -7.49 -11.96
CA LYS A 82 17.31 -8.12 -12.68
C LYS A 82 16.45 -7.10 -13.45
N TYR A 83 16.38 -5.87 -12.96
CA TYR A 83 15.48 -4.82 -13.44
C TYR A 83 16.21 -3.63 -14.10
N GLU A 84 17.55 -3.64 -14.16
CA GLU A 84 18.36 -2.47 -14.51
C GLU A 84 17.96 -1.82 -15.85
N ASN A 85 17.58 -2.61 -16.85
CA ASN A 85 17.21 -2.11 -18.17
C ASN A 85 15.70 -2.01 -18.40
N THR A 86 14.89 -2.49 -17.49
CA THR A 86 13.43 -2.59 -17.67
C THR A 86 12.78 -1.21 -17.83
N TYR A 87 13.28 -0.22 -17.13
CA TYR A 87 12.66 1.10 -17.04
C TYR A 87 13.32 2.16 -17.93
N ASN A 88 14.29 1.77 -18.77
CA ASN A 88 14.93 2.64 -19.75
C ASN A 88 13.95 3.15 -20.83
N LEU A 89 12.80 2.50 -20.99
CA LEU A 89 11.72 2.90 -21.89
C LEU A 89 10.97 4.16 -21.44
N GLY A 90 11.16 4.58 -20.19
CA GLY A 90 10.57 5.77 -19.61
C GLY A 90 9.10 5.65 -19.23
N TRP A 91 8.60 6.74 -18.64
CA TRP A 91 7.30 6.76 -17.95
C TRP A 91 6.11 6.40 -18.84
N ARG A 92 6.02 7.00 -20.04
CA ARG A 92 4.86 6.85 -20.93
C ARG A 92 4.77 5.44 -21.49
N GLU A 93 5.91 4.88 -21.94
CA GLU A 93 5.94 3.55 -22.52
C GLU A 93 5.70 2.47 -21.43
N ILE A 94 6.30 2.62 -20.26
CA ILE A 94 6.04 1.70 -19.14
C ILE A 94 4.55 1.77 -18.73
N ARG A 95 3.91 2.95 -18.71
CA ARG A 95 2.46 3.05 -18.49
C ARG A 95 1.67 2.27 -19.53
N ARG A 96 2.01 2.41 -20.81
CA ARG A 96 1.33 1.70 -21.90
C ARG A 96 1.45 0.18 -21.74
N ILE A 97 2.65 -0.31 -21.44
CA ILE A 97 2.92 -1.74 -21.21
C ILE A 97 2.11 -2.24 -20.00
N ARG A 98 2.13 -1.51 -18.89
CA ARG A 98 1.34 -1.87 -17.70
C ARG A 98 -0.14 -1.90 -17.97
N TYR A 99 -0.68 -0.89 -18.63
CA TYR A 99 -2.09 -0.83 -18.98
C TYR A 99 -2.51 -2.04 -19.83
N GLN A 100 -1.75 -2.36 -20.87
CA GLN A 100 -2.00 -3.53 -21.68
C GLN A 100 -1.93 -4.83 -20.87
N GLY A 101 -0.92 -4.97 -20.02
CA GLY A 101 -0.79 -6.13 -19.15
C GLY A 101 -1.94 -6.32 -18.16
N LEU A 102 -2.55 -5.23 -17.67
CA LEU A 102 -3.74 -5.28 -16.83
C LEU A 102 -4.98 -5.75 -17.59
N ILE A 103 -5.13 -5.33 -18.85
CA ILE A 103 -6.20 -5.79 -19.75
C ILE A 103 -6.02 -7.27 -20.08
N ASP A 104 -4.81 -7.67 -20.49
CA ASP A 104 -4.51 -9.05 -20.90
C ASP A 104 -4.74 -10.05 -19.74
N LYS A 105 -4.55 -9.59 -18.50
CA LYS A 105 -4.82 -10.38 -17.28
C LYS A 105 -6.27 -10.26 -16.79
N GLY A 106 -7.13 -9.48 -17.45
CA GLY A 106 -8.52 -9.28 -17.05
C GLY A 106 -8.71 -8.53 -15.73
N ILE A 107 -7.66 -7.78 -15.27
CA ILE A 107 -7.73 -6.99 -14.03
C ILE A 107 -8.55 -5.73 -14.22
N ILE A 108 -8.50 -5.15 -15.42
CA ILE A 108 -9.32 -3.99 -15.81
C ILE A 108 -10.04 -4.26 -17.12
N ARG A 109 -11.12 -3.51 -17.35
CA ARG A 109 -11.89 -3.52 -18.59
C ARG A 109 -11.82 -2.15 -19.25
N THR A 110 -11.56 -2.12 -20.54
CA THR A 110 -11.41 -0.88 -21.32
C THR A 110 -12.68 -0.06 -21.39
N GLU A 111 -13.84 -0.68 -21.20
CA GLU A 111 -15.15 -0.03 -21.23
C GLU A 111 -15.31 1.02 -20.16
N ASN A 112 -14.74 0.78 -18.98
CA ASN A 112 -14.88 1.68 -17.81
C ASN A 112 -13.56 2.14 -17.17
N ALA A 113 -12.42 1.62 -17.63
CA ALA A 113 -11.10 1.97 -17.11
C ALA A 113 -10.15 2.38 -18.23
N LYS A 114 -10.49 3.47 -18.92
CA LYS A 114 -9.64 4.06 -19.97
C LYS A 114 -8.37 4.63 -19.35
N MET A 115 -7.25 4.57 -20.08
CA MET A 115 -6.00 5.14 -19.62
C MET A 115 -6.01 6.67 -19.82
N PRO A 116 -5.91 7.46 -18.72
CA PRO A 116 -5.75 8.91 -18.82
C PRO A 116 -4.41 9.29 -19.44
N ASP A 117 -4.33 10.52 -19.95
CA ASP A 117 -3.06 11.09 -20.38
C ASP A 117 -2.04 11.12 -19.24
N PHE A 118 -0.77 11.16 -19.60
CA PHE A 118 0.29 11.31 -18.60
C PHE A 118 0.19 12.69 -17.94
N MET A 119 0.19 12.73 -16.61
CA MET A 119 -0.08 13.96 -15.83
C MET A 119 1.00 15.04 -15.97
N PHE A 120 2.13 14.72 -16.60
CA PHE A 120 3.27 15.63 -16.82
C PHE A 120 3.52 15.76 -18.32
N PRO A 121 2.65 16.49 -19.05
CA PRO A 121 2.72 16.57 -20.51
C PRO A 121 3.99 17.26 -21.00
N GLU A 122 4.58 18.14 -20.18
CA GLU A 122 5.82 18.87 -20.46
C GLU A 122 7.09 18.01 -20.36
N LEU A 123 7.00 16.85 -19.69
CA LEU A 123 8.17 15.97 -19.53
C LEU A 123 8.30 15.01 -20.71
N ASP A 124 9.52 14.96 -21.23
CA ASP A 124 9.92 14.02 -22.26
C ASP A 124 11.10 13.17 -21.77
N TRP A 125 10.98 11.85 -21.96
CA TRP A 125 12.01 10.91 -21.48
C TRP A 125 13.32 11.02 -22.25
N GLU A 126 13.25 11.21 -23.55
CA GLU A 126 14.43 11.25 -24.42
C GLU A 126 15.32 12.47 -24.12
N SER A 127 14.72 13.55 -23.65
CA SER A 127 15.42 14.76 -23.23
C SER A 127 15.69 14.84 -21.72
N ASN A 128 15.32 13.83 -20.94
CA ASN A 128 15.52 13.81 -19.50
C ASN A 128 17.02 13.64 -19.14
N PRO A 129 17.68 14.67 -18.59
CA PRO A 129 19.10 14.57 -18.23
C PRO A 129 19.35 13.56 -17.09
N ASN A 130 18.31 13.15 -16.37
CA ASN A 130 18.38 12.23 -15.25
C ASN A 130 17.81 10.84 -15.59
N ALA A 131 17.56 10.51 -16.86
CA ALA A 131 16.90 9.27 -17.28
C ALA A 131 17.53 8.01 -16.66
N LYS A 132 18.87 7.95 -16.64
CA LYS A 132 19.61 6.83 -16.03
C LYS A 132 19.32 6.71 -14.53
N TRP A 133 19.30 7.82 -13.80
CA TRP A 133 19.00 7.84 -12.37
C TRP A 133 17.54 7.45 -12.09
N ASP A 134 16.61 8.03 -12.85
CA ASP A 134 15.19 7.78 -12.70
C ASP A 134 14.84 6.32 -13.06
N SER A 135 15.47 5.75 -14.10
CA SER A 135 15.35 4.32 -14.43
C SER A 135 15.87 3.44 -13.30
N ARG A 136 17.06 3.76 -12.75
CA ARG A 136 17.63 3.02 -11.63
C ARG A 136 16.75 3.09 -10.38
N ALA A 137 16.20 4.26 -10.04
CA ALA A 137 15.27 4.41 -8.90
C ALA A 137 14.08 3.45 -9.02
N MET A 138 13.52 3.32 -10.23
CA MET A 138 12.41 2.39 -10.45
C MET A 138 12.87 0.93 -10.45
N ALA A 139 14.07 0.60 -10.92
CA ALA A 139 14.65 -0.73 -10.83
C ALA A 139 14.84 -1.16 -9.37
N VAL A 140 15.32 -0.26 -8.50
CA VAL A 140 15.42 -0.54 -7.05
C VAL A 140 14.05 -0.78 -6.44
N HIS A 141 13.04 0.04 -6.78
CA HIS A 141 11.68 -0.17 -6.29
C HIS A 141 11.15 -1.56 -6.71
N ALA A 142 11.37 -1.97 -7.95
CA ALA A 142 10.98 -3.29 -8.44
C ALA A 142 11.72 -4.42 -7.70
N ALA A 143 13.00 -4.26 -7.45
CA ALA A 143 13.82 -5.19 -6.68
C ALA A 143 13.31 -5.36 -5.23
N MET A 144 12.87 -4.26 -4.60
CA MET A 144 12.26 -4.30 -3.27
C MET A 144 10.93 -5.08 -3.28
N VAL A 145 10.11 -4.94 -4.33
CA VAL A 145 8.86 -5.70 -4.50
C VAL A 145 9.18 -7.18 -4.74
N ASP A 146 10.14 -7.51 -5.61
CA ASP A 146 10.58 -8.88 -5.87
C ASP A 146 11.06 -9.55 -4.58
N ARG A 147 11.89 -8.87 -3.80
CA ARG A 147 12.41 -9.42 -2.53
C ARG A 147 11.29 -9.62 -1.50
N MET A 148 10.28 -8.75 -1.48
CA MET A 148 9.08 -8.95 -0.65
C MET A 148 8.27 -10.16 -1.13
N ASP A 149 8.10 -10.36 -2.43
CA ASP A 149 7.41 -11.52 -3.00
C ASP A 149 8.13 -12.82 -2.63
N GLN A 150 9.46 -12.86 -2.74
CA GLN A 150 10.27 -14.00 -2.29
C GLN A 150 10.09 -14.28 -0.79
N SER A 151 10.01 -13.24 0.03
CA SER A 151 9.74 -13.35 1.46
C SER A 151 8.37 -13.97 1.73
N ILE A 152 7.33 -13.53 1.01
CA ILE A 152 5.97 -14.09 1.10
C ILE A 152 5.97 -15.54 0.60
N GLY A 153 6.71 -15.87 -0.46
CA GLY A 153 6.87 -17.23 -0.94
C GLY A 153 7.34 -18.17 0.16
N LYS A 154 8.36 -17.78 0.95
CA LYS A 154 8.84 -18.57 2.10
C LYS A 154 7.74 -18.85 3.14
N LEU A 155 6.83 -17.90 3.37
CA LEU A 155 5.69 -18.08 4.29
C LEU A 155 4.70 -19.11 3.76
N VAL A 156 4.36 -18.99 2.47
CA VAL A 156 3.45 -19.93 1.80
C VAL A 156 4.03 -21.34 1.82
N ASP A 157 5.31 -21.52 1.45
CA ASP A 157 6.01 -22.79 1.50
C ASP A 157 6.03 -23.39 2.92
N LYS A 158 6.23 -22.57 3.95
CA LYS A 158 6.18 -23.02 5.34
C LYS A 158 4.77 -23.48 5.74
N LEU A 159 3.73 -22.74 5.38
CA LEU A 159 2.33 -23.12 5.63
C LEU A 159 1.98 -24.45 4.93
N GLU A 160 2.47 -24.65 3.71
CA GLU A 160 2.29 -25.90 2.98
C GLU A 160 3.03 -27.06 3.68
N ALA A 161 4.30 -26.87 4.03
CA ALA A 161 5.13 -27.87 4.69
C ALA A 161 4.58 -28.29 6.08
N THR A 162 3.88 -27.40 6.77
CA THR A 162 3.23 -27.68 8.06
C THR A 162 1.79 -28.21 7.91
N GLY A 163 1.25 -28.24 6.69
CA GLY A 163 -0.12 -28.70 6.41
C GLY A 163 -1.21 -27.67 6.75
N GLU A 164 -0.83 -26.41 7.03
CA GLU A 164 -1.75 -25.34 7.47
C GLU A 164 -2.30 -24.51 6.29
N LEU A 165 -1.66 -24.54 5.11
CA LEU A 165 -2.01 -23.67 3.98
C LEU A 165 -3.48 -23.77 3.56
N ALA A 166 -4.01 -24.99 3.49
CA ALA A 166 -5.39 -25.21 3.04
C ALA A 166 -6.43 -24.52 3.93
N ASN A 167 -6.17 -24.42 5.24
CA ASN A 167 -7.07 -23.83 6.24
C ASN A 167 -6.62 -22.45 6.74
N THR A 168 -5.64 -21.84 6.09
CA THR A 168 -5.20 -20.48 6.39
C THR A 168 -5.78 -19.52 5.36
N VAL A 169 -6.46 -18.46 5.83
CA VAL A 169 -6.78 -17.33 4.97
C VAL A 169 -5.62 -16.35 4.97
N ILE A 170 -5.14 -15.98 3.78
CA ILE A 170 -4.06 -15.01 3.58
C ILE A 170 -4.66 -13.79 2.91
N PHE A 171 -4.51 -12.63 3.55
CA PHE A 171 -4.79 -11.33 2.97
C PHE A 171 -3.48 -10.66 2.60
N PHE A 172 -3.33 -10.30 1.32
CA PHE A 172 -2.22 -9.46 0.86
C PHE A 172 -2.78 -8.16 0.29
N PHE A 173 -2.27 -7.04 0.76
CA PHE A 173 -2.72 -5.72 0.29
C PHE A 173 -1.65 -4.65 0.52
N SER A 174 -1.75 -3.56 -0.23
CA SER A 174 -1.05 -2.31 0.05
C SER A 174 -2.00 -1.35 0.78
N ASP A 175 -1.50 -0.59 1.73
CA ASP A 175 -2.25 0.38 2.53
C ASP A 175 -2.69 1.62 1.73
N ASN A 176 -1.93 1.98 0.69
CA ASN A 176 -2.21 3.10 -0.23
C ASN A 176 -1.59 2.88 -1.61
N GLY A 177 -1.90 3.77 -2.52
CA GLY A 177 -1.22 3.83 -3.81
C GLY A 177 0.24 4.26 -3.68
N ALA A 178 0.97 4.27 -4.80
CA ALA A 178 2.39 4.57 -4.83
C ALA A 178 2.75 5.90 -4.18
N SER A 179 3.89 5.95 -3.50
CA SER A 179 4.44 7.19 -2.93
C SER A 179 5.10 8.03 -4.01
N SER A 180 4.68 9.29 -4.12
CA SER A 180 5.29 10.28 -5.02
C SER A 180 6.44 11.04 -4.39
N GLU A 181 6.81 10.70 -3.17
CA GLU A 181 7.75 11.48 -2.40
C GLU A 181 9.17 11.40 -2.96
N ARG A 182 9.81 12.59 -2.99
CA ARG A 182 11.25 12.73 -3.08
C ARG A 182 11.71 13.13 -1.69
N PRO A 183 12.45 12.29 -0.95
CA PRO A 183 12.71 12.50 0.48
C PRO A 183 13.71 13.64 0.77
N SER A 184 13.63 14.74 0.02
CA SER A 184 14.44 15.94 0.20
C SER A 184 14.10 16.74 1.45
N LYS A 185 12.96 16.47 2.10
CA LYS A 185 12.50 17.15 3.32
C LYS A 185 12.80 16.37 4.61
N TYR A 186 13.18 15.10 4.48
CA TYR A 186 13.31 14.16 5.59
C TYR A 186 14.78 13.72 5.72
N GLY A 187 15.65 14.65 5.98
CA GLY A 187 17.08 14.43 6.12
C GLY A 187 17.52 14.09 7.54
N PRO A 188 18.84 14.03 7.75
CA PRO A 188 19.44 13.88 9.07
C PRO A 188 18.88 14.89 10.07
N GLY A 189 18.54 14.43 11.29
CA GLY A 189 17.88 15.24 12.32
C GLY A 189 16.35 15.08 12.36
N PHE A 190 15.73 14.41 11.36
CA PHE A 190 14.34 14.00 11.38
C PHE A 190 14.26 12.46 11.34
N ASP A 191 14.43 11.81 12.48
CA ASP A 191 14.45 10.35 12.65
C ASP A 191 15.53 9.60 11.84
N ARG A 192 16.62 10.31 11.43
CA ARG A 192 17.66 9.74 10.57
C ARG A 192 19.05 10.12 11.04
N ALA A 193 19.94 9.15 10.96
CA ALA A 193 21.36 9.41 11.14
C ALA A 193 21.96 10.06 9.87
N GLY A 194 22.92 10.95 10.08
CA GLY A 194 23.75 11.51 8.99
C GLY A 194 24.82 10.53 8.49
N SER A 195 24.97 9.38 9.17
CA SER A 195 25.89 8.31 8.79
C SER A 195 25.30 6.95 9.14
N THR A 196 25.74 5.92 8.44
CA THR A 196 25.51 4.53 8.81
C THR A 196 26.24 4.17 10.11
N ARG A 197 25.90 3.03 10.75
CA ARG A 197 26.61 2.61 11.99
C ARG A 197 28.10 2.33 11.77
N ASP A 198 28.51 1.94 10.55
CA ASP A 198 29.90 1.76 10.16
C ASP A 198 30.61 3.06 9.75
N GLY A 199 29.93 4.23 9.88
CA GLY A 199 30.50 5.56 9.74
C GLY A 199 30.51 6.12 8.30
N ARG A 200 29.88 5.47 7.32
CA ARG A 200 29.75 6.04 5.96
C ARG A 200 28.72 7.18 5.97
N GLU A 201 29.03 8.27 5.32
CA GLU A 201 28.12 9.42 5.19
C GLU A 201 26.88 9.05 4.38
N VAL A 202 25.70 9.44 4.86
CA VAL A 202 24.44 9.32 4.12
C VAL A 202 24.28 10.54 3.23
N VAL A 203 24.13 10.31 1.93
CA VAL A 203 23.97 11.37 0.91
C VAL A 203 22.57 11.99 1.05
N PHE A 204 22.54 13.23 1.56
CA PHE A 204 21.32 13.99 1.74
C PHE A 204 21.55 15.51 1.56
N PRO A 205 20.70 16.25 0.84
CA PRO A 205 19.65 15.73 -0.05
C PRO A 205 20.23 14.88 -1.18
N VAL A 206 19.43 13.95 -1.68
CA VAL A 206 19.85 13.07 -2.76
C VAL A 206 20.32 13.86 -3.98
N GLN A 207 21.51 13.54 -4.46
CA GLN A 207 22.10 14.10 -5.66
C GLN A 207 22.00 13.09 -6.82
N LYS A 208 21.83 13.62 -8.04
CA LYS A 208 21.63 12.77 -9.23
C LYS A 208 22.89 12.05 -9.71
N ASP A 209 24.04 12.34 -9.14
CA ASP A 209 25.30 11.59 -9.31
C ASP A 209 25.45 10.41 -8.32
N SER A 210 24.62 10.37 -7.28
CA SER A 210 24.56 9.27 -6.30
C SER A 210 23.43 8.31 -6.68
N MET A 211 23.77 7.15 -7.23
CA MET A 211 22.80 6.21 -7.78
C MET A 211 21.97 5.54 -6.67
N PRO A 212 20.64 5.37 -6.87
CA PRO A 212 19.75 4.70 -5.92
C PRO A 212 20.12 3.23 -5.69
N GLY A 213 19.77 2.73 -4.50
CA GLY A 213 19.87 1.32 -4.11
C GLY A 213 20.77 1.06 -2.92
N ALA A 214 21.85 1.84 -2.77
CA ALA A 214 22.78 1.70 -1.68
C ALA A 214 22.22 2.25 -0.35
N GLN A 215 22.65 1.66 0.76
CA GLN A 215 22.32 2.08 2.13
C GLN A 215 22.51 3.57 2.39
N THR A 216 23.51 4.17 1.74
CA THR A 216 23.89 5.58 1.92
C THR A 216 23.08 6.56 1.09
N VAL A 217 22.16 6.12 0.21
CA VAL A 217 21.42 6.97 -0.71
C VAL A 217 19.92 6.95 -0.41
N HIS A 218 19.42 8.00 0.22
CA HIS A 218 18.01 8.13 0.56
C HIS A 218 17.18 8.66 -0.62
N SER A 219 16.74 7.79 -1.51
CA SER A 219 15.96 8.14 -2.70
C SER A 219 14.52 7.64 -2.64
N GLY A 220 13.66 8.25 -3.45
CA GLY A 220 12.29 7.84 -3.74
C GLY A 220 12.04 7.90 -5.24
N ILE A 221 10.94 7.30 -5.71
CA ILE A 221 10.64 7.22 -7.15
C ILE A 221 10.15 8.54 -7.76
N GLY A 222 9.57 9.43 -6.96
CA GLY A 222 8.98 10.68 -7.42
C GLY A 222 7.59 10.52 -8.05
N PRO A 223 6.93 11.66 -8.36
CA PRO A 223 5.54 11.66 -8.82
C PRO A 223 5.36 11.04 -10.22
N GLU A 224 6.32 11.13 -11.09
CA GLU A 224 6.26 10.61 -12.45
C GLU A 224 6.18 9.07 -12.45
N TRP A 225 7.04 8.43 -11.69
CA TRP A 225 6.99 6.98 -11.51
C TRP A 225 5.80 6.54 -10.65
N ALA A 226 5.43 7.31 -9.61
CA ALA A 226 4.24 7.01 -8.82
C ALA A 226 2.98 6.98 -9.70
N HIS A 227 2.82 7.97 -10.60
CA HIS A 227 1.74 7.97 -11.58
C HIS A 227 1.85 6.80 -12.58
N THR A 228 3.07 6.44 -12.96
CA THR A 228 3.31 5.32 -13.89
C THR A 228 2.90 3.98 -13.27
N ILE A 229 3.28 3.70 -12.03
CA ILE A 229 2.97 2.41 -11.40
C ILE A 229 1.53 2.31 -10.91
N ASN A 230 0.83 3.42 -10.68
CA ASN A 230 -0.60 3.44 -10.38
C ASN A 230 -1.50 3.30 -11.62
N THR A 231 -0.94 3.12 -12.80
CA THR A 231 -1.71 2.95 -14.06
C THR A 231 -2.85 1.94 -13.89
N PRO A 232 -4.08 2.27 -14.33
CA PRO A 232 -4.49 3.45 -15.10
C PRO A 232 -4.93 4.64 -14.23
N PHE A 233 -4.92 4.52 -12.93
CA PHE A 233 -5.52 5.48 -12.02
C PHE A 233 -4.72 6.78 -11.91
N ARG A 234 -5.44 7.88 -11.63
CA ARG A 234 -4.88 9.23 -11.45
C ARG A 234 -4.35 9.41 -10.04
N PHE A 235 -3.31 10.23 -9.89
CA PHE A 235 -2.67 10.56 -8.63
C PHE A 235 -2.03 9.37 -7.90
N TRP A 236 -1.78 9.50 -6.59
CA TRP A 236 -0.92 8.65 -5.76
C TRP A 236 -1.24 8.83 -4.27
N LYS A 237 -0.46 8.19 -3.39
CA LYS A 237 -0.52 8.30 -1.93
C LYS A 237 -0.81 9.74 -1.47
N ALA A 238 -1.60 9.91 -0.40
CA ALA A 238 -2.08 11.15 0.17
C ALA A 238 -3.14 11.89 -0.68
N LYS A 239 -3.57 11.32 -1.80
CA LYS A 239 -4.68 11.84 -2.61
C LYS A 239 -5.85 10.87 -2.58
N SER A 240 -7.08 11.41 -2.51
CA SER A 240 -8.29 10.59 -2.41
C SER A 240 -8.86 10.15 -3.78
N PHE A 241 -8.12 10.39 -4.87
CA PHE A 241 -8.39 9.80 -6.18
C PHE A 241 -8.01 8.31 -6.21
N GLU A 242 -8.51 7.57 -7.19
CA GLU A 242 -8.31 6.11 -7.26
C GLU A 242 -6.82 5.71 -7.18
N GLY A 243 -5.90 6.47 -7.80
CA GLY A 243 -4.45 6.17 -7.69
C GLY A 243 -3.88 6.27 -6.27
N GLY A 244 -4.57 6.96 -5.36
CA GLY A 244 -4.14 7.03 -3.95
C GLY A 244 -4.81 6.00 -3.04
N ILE A 245 -6.02 5.55 -3.38
CA ILE A 245 -6.86 4.73 -2.48
C ILE A 245 -7.26 3.36 -3.03
N ASN A 246 -7.23 3.14 -4.34
CA ASN A 246 -7.54 1.85 -4.95
C ASN A 246 -6.29 0.98 -5.01
N SER A 247 -5.96 0.39 -3.87
CA SER A 247 -4.77 -0.44 -3.70
C SER A 247 -5.03 -1.90 -4.08
N PRO A 248 -4.01 -2.66 -4.51
CA PRO A 248 -4.16 -4.09 -4.75
C PRO A 248 -4.56 -4.83 -3.47
N PHE A 249 -5.49 -5.78 -3.62
CA PHE A 249 -5.93 -6.65 -2.55
C PHE A 249 -6.14 -8.06 -3.07
N ILE A 250 -5.48 -9.04 -2.45
CA ILE A 250 -5.56 -10.46 -2.80
C ILE A 250 -6.01 -11.25 -1.59
N VAL A 251 -6.91 -12.20 -1.78
CA VAL A 251 -7.32 -13.17 -0.75
C VAL A 251 -7.07 -14.58 -1.24
N HIS A 252 -6.36 -15.36 -0.44
CA HIS A 252 -6.07 -16.77 -0.70
C HIS A 252 -6.58 -17.60 0.46
N TRP A 253 -7.53 -18.55 0.18
CA TRP A 253 -8.08 -19.48 1.16
C TRP A 253 -8.52 -20.77 0.47
N PRO A 254 -7.61 -21.71 0.23
CA PRO A 254 -7.85 -22.86 -0.65
C PRO A 254 -9.01 -23.76 -0.25
N SER A 255 -9.26 -23.95 1.06
CA SER A 255 -10.34 -24.82 1.53
C SER A 255 -11.73 -24.21 1.43
N LYS A 256 -11.86 -22.89 1.19
CA LYS A 256 -13.13 -22.17 1.20
C LYS A 256 -13.43 -21.41 -0.08
N ILE A 257 -12.43 -20.82 -0.70
CA ILE A 257 -12.58 -20.08 -1.96
C ILE A 257 -12.30 -21.04 -3.10
N THR A 258 -13.35 -21.47 -3.78
CA THR A 258 -13.25 -22.42 -4.92
C THR A 258 -12.94 -21.73 -6.24
N ASP A 259 -13.36 -20.50 -6.37
CA ASP A 259 -13.16 -19.67 -7.57
C ASP A 259 -11.74 -19.12 -7.57
N LYS A 260 -10.89 -19.67 -8.45
CA LYS A 260 -9.46 -19.30 -8.53
C LYS A 260 -9.22 -18.23 -9.59
N GLY A 261 -8.34 -17.27 -9.29
CA GLY A 261 -7.90 -16.25 -10.25
C GLY A 261 -9.00 -15.28 -10.69
N ILE A 262 -10.05 -15.11 -9.89
CA ILE A 262 -11.16 -14.21 -10.20
C ILE A 262 -10.85 -12.81 -9.68
N VAL A 263 -11.08 -11.80 -10.52
CA VAL A 263 -11.12 -10.39 -10.11
C VAL A 263 -12.54 -10.03 -9.74
N LYS A 264 -12.73 -9.49 -8.53
CA LYS A 264 -14.02 -9.00 -8.03
C LYS A 264 -14.01 -7.47 -7.99
N ASP A 265 -15.07 -6.85 -8.49
CA ASP A 265 -15.23 -5.39 -8.49
C ASP A 265 -15.90 -4.85 -7.21
N ASN A 266 -16.16 -5.72 -6.22
CA ASN A 266 -16.78 -5.33 -4.96
C ASN A 266 -15.84 -4.42 -4.16
N PRO A 267 -16.19 -3.17 -3.87
CA PRO A 267 -15.35 -2.33 -3.04
C PRO A 267 -15.32 -2.81 -1.60
N ALA A 268 -14.15 -2.75 -1.00
CA ALA A 268 -13.90 -2.98 0.42
C ALA A 268 -12.98 -1.88 0.96
N HIS A 269 -12.80 -1.82 2.26
CA HIS A 269 -11.93 -0.85 2.92
C HIS A 269 -11.03 -1.56 3.94
N VAL A 270 -9.87 -0.98 4.26
CA VAL A 270 -8.93 -1.55 5.23
C VAL A 270 -9.56 -1.82 6.60
N VAL A 271 -10.55 -1.02 7.01
CA VAL A 271 -11.31 -1.22 8.27
C VAL A 271 -12.10 -2.53 8.28
N ASP A 272 -12.38 -3.12 7.12
CA ASP A 272 -13.14 -4.36 6.98
C ASP A 272 -12.32 -5.61 7.31
N ILE A 273 -10.99 -5.49 7.30
CA ILE A 273 -10.07 -6.59 7.63
C ILE A 273 -10.27 -7.03 9.08
N MET A 274 -10.29 -6.09 10.04
CA MET A 274 -10.54 -6.41 11.44
C MET A 274 -11.91 -7.07 11.63
N ALA A 275 -12.96 -6.53 11.03
CA ALA A 275 -14.31 -7.10 11.11
C ALA A 275 -14.37 -8.52 10.51
N THR A 276 -13.62 -8.76 9.42
CA THR A 276 -13.50 -10.09 8.80
C THR A 276 -12.75 -11.06 9.71
N CYS A 277 -11.66 -10.63 10.36
CA CYS A 277 -10.91 -11.47 11.30
C CYS A 277 -11.78 -11.86 12.53
N ILE A 278 -12.59 -10.95 13.05
CA ILE A 278 -13.52 -11.19 14.16
C ILE A 278 -14.57 -12.23 13.76
N ASP A 279 -15.13 -12.09 12.57
CA ASP A 279 -16.12 -13.03 12.01
C ASP A 279 -15.50 -14.42 11.79
N LEU A 280 -14.28 -14.49 11.21
CA LEU A 280 -13.53 -15.73 11.05
C LEU A 280 -13.24 -16.41 12.39
N ALA A 281 -12.94 -15.65 13.43
CA ALA A 281 -12.67 -16.16 14.76
C ALA A 281 -13.97 -16.53 15.52
N ASN A 282 -15.14 -16.32 14.91
CA ASN A 282 -16.47 -16.54 15.53
C ASN A 282 -16.56 -15.88 16.92
N THR A 283 -16.15 -14.62 17.00
CA THR A 283 -16.14 -13.83 18.24
C THR A 283 -16.79 -12.47 18.03
N THR A 284 -16.89 -11.67 19.07
CA THR A 284 -17.43 -10.31 19.01
C THR A 284 -16.38 -9.28 19.40
N TYR A 285 -16.43 -8.10 18.78
CA TYR A 285 -15.59 -6.99 19.18
C TYR A 285 -16.02 -6.52 20.58
N PRO A 286 -15.10 -6.40 21.55
CA PRO A 286 -15.47 -6.04 22.91
C PRO A 286 -15.87 -4.57 23.02
N GLU A 287 -16.85 -4.26 23.88
CA GLU A 287 -17.22 -2.88 24.22
C GLU A 287 -16.25 -2.23 25.22
N ASN A 288 -15.59 -3.06 26.02
CA ASN A 288 -14.66 -2.63 27.05
C ASN A 288 -13.38 -3.45 27.02
N TYR A 289 -12.24 -2.82 27.24
CA TYR A 289 -10.95 -3.48 27.40
C TYR A 289 -10.15 -2.82 28.54
N ASN A 290 -9.66 -3.63 29.49
CA ASN A 290 -8.93 -3.16 30.66
C ASN A 290 -9.61 -2.01 31.43
N GLY A 291 -10.95 -2.07 31.56
CA GLY A 291 -11.76 -1.05 32.25
C GLY A 291 -12.06 0.21 31.45
N HIS A 292 -11.63 0.30 30.21
CA HIS A 292 -11.90 1.41 29.32
C HIS A 292 -12.95 1.03 28.27
N VAL A 293 -13.92 1.92 28.02
CA VAL A 293 -14.83 1.81 26.88
C VAL A 293 -14.04 2.05 25.61
N ILE A 294 -14.17 1.17 24.64
CA ILE A 294 -13.45 1.27 23.35
C ILE A 294 -14.41 1.68 22.23
N LYS A 295 -13.89 2.43 21.25
CA LYS A 295 -14.69 2.83 20.08
C LYS A 295 -15.09 1.59 19.29
N PRO A 296 -16.35 1.46 18.84
CA PRO A 296 -16.78 0.33 18.03
C PRO A 296 -16.07 0.31 16.69
N THR A 297 -15.88 -0.90 16.14
CA THR A 297 -15.39 -1.01 14.75
C THR A 297 -16.46 -0.53 13.76
N VAL A 298 -16.04 0.18 12.72
CA VAL A 298 -16.92 0.62 11.62
C VAL A 298 -16.87 -0.33 10.42
N GLY A 299 -15.91 -1.26 10.39
CA GLY A 299 -15.74 -2.24 9.32
C GLY A 299 -16.85 -3.28 9.29
N LYS A 300 -17.05 -3.89 8.13
CA LYS A 300 -17.95 -5.03 7.92
C LYS A 300 -17.20 -6.22 7.37
N SER A 301 -17.62 -7.43 7.74
CA SER A 301 -16.98 -8.65 7.26
C SER A 301 -17.07 -8.79 5.74
N MET A 302 -15.95 -9.11 5.10
CA MET A 302 -15.86 -9.45 3.69
C MET A 302 -16.28 -10.89 3.37
N LEU A 303 -16.55 -11.74 4.39
CA LEU A 303 -16.88 -13.15 4.18
C LEU A 303 -18.04 -13.38 3.20
N PRO A 304 -19.14 -12.60 3.21
CA PRO A 304 -20.21 -12.76 2.23
C PRO A 304 -19.73 -12.60 0.77
N ILE A 305 -18.81 -11.65 0.53
CA ILE A 305 -18.21 -11.42 -0.80
C ILE A 305 -17.28 -12.58 -1.16
N LEU A 306 -16.41 -12.98 -0.23
CA LEU A 306 -15.43 -14.05 -0.44
C LEU A 306 -16.11 -15.39 -0.71
N MET A 307 -17.25 -15.65 -0.06
CA MET A 307 -18.04 -16.87 -0.25
C MET A 307 -19.03 -16.79 -1.43
N GLY A 308 -18.98 -15.73 -2.25
CA GLY A 308 -19.91 -15.57 -3.38
C GLY A 308 -21.36 -15.32 -2.99
N LYS A 309 -21.64 -14.93 -1.75
CA LYS A 309 -23.00 -14.67 -1.22
C LYS A 309 -23.44 -13.22 -1.37
N SER A 310 -22.54 -12.32 -1.74
CA SER A 310 -22.81 -10.90 -1.97
C SER A 310 -22.12 -10.44 -3.25
N THR A 311 -22.81 -9.59 -4.01
CA THR A 311 -22.30 -8.88 -5.17
C THR A 311 -22.11 -7.39 -4.90
N GLU A 312 -22.45 -6.92 -3.70
CA GLU A 312 -22.30 -5.53 -3.27
C GLU A 312 -20.97 -5.33 -2.52
N GLY A 313 -20.56 -4.07 -2.33
CA GLY A 313 -19.42 -3.72 -1.47
C GLY A 313 -19.70 -3.98 0.02
N THR A 314 -18.66 -3.89 0.83
CA THR A 314 -18.78 -4.07 2.29
C THR A 314 -19.54 -2.94 2.95
N GLN A 315 -19.38 -1.72 2.48
CA GLN A 315 -19.97 -0.52 3.06
C GLN A 315 -21.02 0.09 2.11
N GLU A 316 -22.03 0.77 2.69
CA GLU A 316 -22.94 1.62 1.92
C GLU A 316 -22.24 2.90 1.47
N VAL A 317 -21.35 3.42 2.33
CA VAL A 317 -20.60 4.65 2.12
C VAL A 317 -19.15 4.42 2.52
N TYR A 318 -18.23 4.84 1.66
CA TYR A 318 -16.80 4.88 1.93
C TYR A 318 -16.36 6.32 2.06
N PHE A 319 -15.56 6.60 3.08
CA PHE A 319 -15.13 7.95 3.47
C PHE A 319 -13.61 8.04 3.52
N TRP A 320 -13.04 9.09 2.95
CA TRP A 320 -11.61 9.41 3.02
C TRP A 320 -11.38 10.88 3.30
N GLU A 321 -10.38 11.13 4.10
CA GLU A 321 -9.77 12.44 4.31
C GLU A 321 -8.29 12.26 4.64
N HIS A 322 -7.43 13.08 4.03
CA HIS A 322 -6.00 13.12 4.31
C HIS A 322 -5.41 14.47 3.89
N PHE A 323 -4.97 15.27 4.87
CA PHE A 323 -4.41 16.62 4.64
C PHE A 323 -5.24 17.52 3.72
N GLY A 324 -6.55 17.45 3.83
CA GLY A 324 -7.48 18.22 3.03
C GLY A 324 -7.93 17.58 1.72
N ALA A 325 -7.20 16.61 1.18
CA ALA A 325 -7.72 15.74 0.14
C ALA A 325 -8.85 14.88 0.73
N ALA A 326 -9.99 14.81 0.03
CA ALA A 326 -11.17 14.17 0.58
C ALA A 326 -11.97 13.45 -0.48
N ALA A 327 -12.64 12.35 -0.10
CA ALA A 327 -13.60 11.69 -0.96
C ALA A 327 -14.72 11.01 -0.16
N LEU A 328 -15.84 10.82 -0.84
CA LEU A 328 -16.93 9.97 -0.41
C LEU A 328 -17.41 9.15 -1.62
N ARG A 329 -17.44 7.84 -1.45
CA ARG A 329 -18.05 6.94 -2.44
C ARG A 329 -19.32 6.34 -1.88
N LYS A 330 -20.39 6.43 -2.67
CA LYS A 330 -21.68 5.80 -2.37
C LYS A 330 -22.17 5.08 -3.62
N LYS A 331 -22.14 3.75 -3.59
CA LYS A 331 -22.37 2.90 -4.77
C LYS A 331 -21.37 3.27 -5.89
N ASP A 332 -21.89 3.66 -7.05
CA ASP A 332 -21.08 4.02 -8.21
C ASP A 332 -20.64 5.48 -8.22
N TRP A 333 -21.25 6.33 -7.39
CA TRP A 333 -20.90 7.74 -7.32
C TRP A 333 -19.72 7.97 -6.38
N LYS A 334 -18.71 8.69 -6.86
CA LYS A 334 -17.60 9.19 -6.05
C LYS A 334 -17.50 10.70 -6.17
N LEU A 335 -17.60 11.37 -5.02
CA LEU A 335 -17.31 12.78 -4.85
C LEU A 335 -15.89 12.89 -4.30
N VAL A 336 -15.03 13.70 -4.92
CA VAL A 336 -13.62 13.83 -4.53
C VAL A 336 -13.14 15.27 -4.66
N ARG A 337 -12.20 15.69 -3.81
CA ARG A 337 -11.45 16.94 -3.97
C ARG A 337 -9.98 16.70 -3.64
N LEU A 338 -9.12 17.49 -4.29
CA LEU A 338 -7.67 17.34 -4.21
C LEU A 338 -7.06 17.94 -2.93
N GLU A 339 -7.68 19.02 -2.43
CA GLU A 339 -7.20 19.80 -1.29
C GLU A 339 -8.38 20.47 -0.54
N LYS A 340 -8.15 20.96 0.68
CA LYS A 340 -9.19 21.41 1.60
C LYS A 340 -10.17 22.41 1.01
N ASP A 341 -9.69 23.39 0.27
CA ASP A 341 -10.50 24.48 -0.31
C ASP A 341 -10.69 24.31 -1.84
N GLY A 342 -10.28 23.16 -2.37
CA GLY A 342 -10.41 22.81 -3.77
C GLY A 342 -11.86 22.50 -4.18
N PRO A 343 -12.17 22.57 -5.48
CA PRO A 343 -13.47 22.22 -6.01
C PRO A 343 -13.76 20.73 -5.80
N TRP A 344 -15.04 20.42 -5.58
CA TRP A 344 -15.49 19.04 -5.60
C TRP A 344 -15.73 18.57 -7.04
N GLU A 345 -15.21 17.42 -7.36
CA GLU A 345 -15.40 16.69 -8.61
C GLU A 345 -16.28 15.47 -8.36
N LEU A 346 -17.12 15.10 -9.33
CA LEU A 346 -18.05 13.96 -9.23
C LEU A 346 -17.79 13.00 -10.37
N TYR A 347 -17.68 11.70 -10.05
CA TYR A 347 -17.42 10.63 -11.01
C TYR A 347 -18.40 9.47 -10.85
N ASP A 348 -18.80 8.88 -11.97
CA ASP A 348 -19.57 7.64 -12.05
C ASP A 348 -18.59 6.46 -12.26
N LEU A 349 -18.18 5.81 -11.18
CA LEU A 349 -17.17 4.74 -11.22
C LEU A 349 -17.64 3.46 -11.95
N ALA A 350 -18.94 3.27 -12.18
CA ALA A 350 -19.42 2.17 -13.01
C ALA A 350 -18.97 2.31 -14.46
N ASN A 351 -18.90 3.56 -14.95
CA ASN A 351 -18.56 3.90 -16.32
C ASN A 351 -17.20 4.58 -16.48
N ASP A 352 -16.63 5.09 -15.38
CA ASP A 352 -15.39 5.88 -15.38
C ASP A 352 -14.57 5.61 -14.12
N ARG A 353 -13.97 4.42 -14.02
CA ARG A 353 -13.11 4.02 -12.89
C ARG A 353 -11.80 4.82 -12.79
N THR A 354 -11.44 5.53 -13.84
CA THR A 354 -10.19 6.30 -13.91
C THR A 354 -10.39 7.80 -13.71
N GLU A 355 -11.62 8.21 -13.37
CA GLU A 355 -11.94 9.57 -12.95
C GLU A 355 -11.56 10.63 -14.01
N MET A 356 -11.92 10.37 -15.29
CA MET A 356 -11.60 11.26 -16.41
C MET A 356 -12.70 12.28 -16.71
N ASN A 357 -13.95 11.95 -16.41
CA ASN A 357 -15.11 12.74 -16.80
C ASN A 357 -15.80 13.31 -15.58
N ASN A 358 -15.35 14.49 -15.13
CA ASN A 358 -16.01 15.20 -14.05
C ASN A 358 -17.41 15.65 -14.44
N VAL A 359 -18.42 15.06 -13.83
CA VAL A 359 -19.85 15.35 -14.10
C VAL A 359 -20.52 16.20 -13.02
N ALA A 360 -19.75 16.89 -12.18
CA ALA A 360 -20.25 17.70 -11.06
C ALA A 360 -21.22 18.79 -11.51
N GLU A 361 -20.90 19.53 -12.57
CA GLU A 361 -21.72 20.63 -13.08
C GLU A 361 -23.09 20.14 -13.59
N SER A 362 -23.16 18.97 -14.22
CA SER A 362 -24.40 18.38 -14.72
C SER A 362 -25.21 17.66 -13.63
N ASN A 363 -24.64 17.43 -12.45
CA ASN A 363 -25.29 16.69 -11.35
C ASN A 363 -25.25 17.45 -9.99
N PRO A 364 -25.62 18.72 -9.92
CA PRO A 364 -25.44 19.54 -8.71
C PRO A 364 -26.19 19.00 -7.49
N LYS A 365 -27.33 18.34 -7.68
CA LYS A 365 -28.09 17.72 -6.58
C LYS A 365 -27.36 16.54 -5.95
N ILE A 366 -26.66 15.73 -6.76
CA ILE A 366 -25.85 14.61 -6.25
C ILE A 366 -24.64 15.16 -5.49
N VAL A 367 -23.95 16.14 -6.06
CA VAL A 367 -22.83 16.83 -5.40
C VAL A 367 -23.22 17.36 -4.02
N GLN A 368 -24.33 18.13 -3.94
CA GLN A 368 -24.81 18.69 -2.67
C GLN A 368 -25.13 17.61 -1.64
N LYS A 369 -25.80 16.52 -2.08
CA LYS A 369 -26.15 15.40 -1.19
C LYS A 369 -24.89 14.70 -0.64
N LEU A 370 -23.96 14.31 -1.51
CA LEU A 370 -22.75 13.60 -1.10
C LEU A 370 -21.80 14.50 -0.29
N LYS A 371 -21.71 15.80 -0.62
CA LYS A 371 -20.94 16.76 0.15
C LYS A 371 -21.48 16.88 1.58
N LYS A 372 -22.80 17.01 1.74
CA LYS A 372 -23.41 17.05 3.07
C LYS A 372 -23.13 15.76 3.85
N GLU A 373 -23.27 14.61 3.21
CA GLU A 373 -23.00 13.32 3.84
C GLU A 373 -21.52 13.18 4.27
N TRP A 374 -20.58 13.69 3.43
CA TRP A 374 -19.18 13.77 3.79
C TRP A 374 -18.93 14.69 5.00
N GLU A 375 -19.57 15.87 5.04
CA GLU A 375 -19.46 16.82 6.14
C GLU A 375 -20.01 16.25 7.45
N ASP A 376 -21.14 15.52 7.40
CA ASP A 376 -21.74 14.85 8.56
C ASP A 376 -20.80 13.76 9.11
N LEU A 377 -20.18 12.95 8.23
CA LEU A 377 -19.18 11.94 8.61
C LEU A 377 -17.89 12.55 9.14
N ALA A 378 -17.43 13.66 8.55
CA ALA A 378 -16.26 14.39 9.02
C ALA A 378 -16.42 14.91 10.46
N GLN A 379 -17.64 15.26 10.87
CA GLN A 379 -17.94 15.60 12.27
C GLN A 379 -17.91 14.36 13.17
N ILE A 380 -18.51 13.24 12.73
CA ILE A 380 -18.54 11.98 13.48
C ILE A 380 -17.13 11.43 13.72
N TYR A 381 -16.27 11.54 12.70
CA TYR A 381 -14.88 11.06 12.76
C TYR A 381 -13.88 12.09 13.28
N GLU A 382 -14.39 13.22 13.78
CA GLU A 382 -13.56 14.27 14.42
C GLU A 382 -12.45 14.82 13.49
N VAL A 383 -12.76 14.92 12.18
CA VAL A 383 -11.82 15.48 11.19
C VAL A 383 -11.51 16.95 11.46
N TYR A 384 -12.49 17.68 12.03
CA TYR A 384 -12.36 19.09 12.36
C TYR A 384 -12.72 19.37 13.83
N PRO A 385 -11.98 20.27 14.50
CA PRO A 385 -10.77 20.93 14.00
C PRO A 385 -9.64 19.90 13.80
N ALA A 386 -8.82 20.13 12.76
CA ALA A 386 -7.64 19.29 12.56
C ALA A 386 -6.75 19.36 13.83
N PRO A 387 -6.19 18.24 14.29
CA PRO A 387 -5.22 18.28 15.38
C PRO A 387 -4.05 19.21 15.01
N ASN A 388 -3.63 20.05 15.98
CA ASN A 388 -2.51 20.98 15.83
C ASN A 388 -1.18 20.24 15.68
#